data_9c4900a844ac1d2492aabd38ada0608c
#
_entry.id   9c4900a844ac1d2492aabd38ada0608c
#
_cell.length_a   1.000
_cell.length_b   1.000
_cell.length_c   1.000
_cell.angle_alpha   90.00
_cell.angle_beta   90.00
_cell.angle_gamma   90.00
#
_symmetry.space_group_name_H-M   'P 1'
#
loop_
_entity.id
_entity.type
_entity.pdbx_description
1 polymer ?
#
loop_
_entity_poly.entity_id
_entity_poly.type
_entity_poly.pdbx_seq_one_letter_code
_entity_poly.pdbx_strand_id
1 'polypeptide(L)'
;IARILKFSGYNVTKEYYINDYGNQIRLLAESLKARIAENLGLDFELPEGGYKGDYLIDIAKEIVSSSNSNSILDNDRSFFSDFAIEYLKKEIIKDLKELDISFDSWYSEKEKVHDSDLLLEVRELIKANNGLYEKENAEWIKTSDFGDNDDWVIRKTDNTSTYFMNDIAYHHDKYRRGFDLIVNIWGADHHSHIARLNASMNLLSNDLNKLKFVLIQFVRLIKDGKDVSMSKRSGSYTTIKDMLD
;
A
#
# COMPACT_ATOMS: atom_id res chain seq x y z
N ILE A 1 -12.93 -0.45 16.67
CA ILE A 1 -12.73 1.02 16.71
C ILE A 1 -13.85 1.72 15.95
N ALA A 2 -14.02 1.54 14.63
CA ALA A 2 -15.00 2.25 13.81
C ALA A 2 -16.45 2.10 14.33
N ARG A 3 -16.85 0.87 14.74
CA ARG A 3 -18.19 0.63 15.33
C ARG A 3 -18.38 1.36 16.64
N ILE A 4 -17.37 1.42 17.50
CA ILE A 4 -17.41 2.14 18.78
C ILE A 4 -17.54 3.64 18.53
N LEU A 5 -16.76 4.19 17.62
CA LEU A 5 -16.85 5.61 17.26
C LEU A 5 -18.22 5.96 16.66
N LYS A 6 -18.76 5.13 15.77
CA LYS A 6 -20.13 5.32 15.24
C LYS A 6 -21.18 5.27 16.34
N PHE A 7 -21.07 4.32 17.26
CA PHE A 7 -21.96 4.22 18.43
C PHE A 7 -21.89 5.45 19.33
N SER A 8 -20.70 6.06 19.45
CA SER A 8 -20.46 7.30 20.21
C SER A 8 -20.87 8.58 19.45
N GLY A 9 -21.52 8.45 18.28
CA GLY A 9 -22.06 9.59 17.53
C GLY A 9 -21.13 10.21 16.51
N TYR A 10 -19.95 9.64 16.27
CA TYR A 10 -19.05 10.12 15.22
C TYR A 10 -19.52 9.69 13.82
N ASN A 11 -19.37 10.60 12.85
CA ASN A 11 -19.46 10.23 11.44
C ASN A 11 -18.12 9.61 11.01
N VAL A 12 -18.09 8.29 10.75
CA VAL A 12 -16.85 7.53 10.53
C VAL A 12 -16.75 7.07 9.09
N THR A 13 -15.67 7.45 8.43
CA THR A 13 -15.24 6.92 7.14
C THR A 13 -14.14 5.89 7.38
N LYS A 14 -14.33 4.67 6.89
CA LYS A 14 -13.33 3.59 6.92
C LYS A 14 -12.61 3.57 5.58
N GLU A 15 -11.29 3.71 5.59
CA GLU A 15 -10.47 3.75 4.39
C GLU A 15 -9.43 2.63 4.38
N TYR A 16 -9.30 1.97 3.23
CA TYR A 16 -8.27 1.00 2.93
C TYR A 16 -7.27 1.61 1.94
N TYR A 17 -5.99 1.58 2.29
CA TYR A 17 -4.91 2.02 1.40
C TYR A 17 -4.50 0.88 0.47
N ILE A 18 -4.63 1.11 -0.83
CA ILE A 18 -4.21 0.16 -1.86
C ILE A 18 -2.79 0.51 -2.29
N ASN A 19 -1.86 -0.39 -2.02
CA ASN A 19 -0.48 -0.29 -2.50
C ASN A 19 -0.41 -0.81 -3.95
N ASP A 20 -0.85 0.02 -4.89
CA ASP A 20 -0.98 -0.30 -6.32
C ASP A 20 0.09 0.37 -7.20
N TYR A 21 1.23 0.75 -6.59
CA TYR A 21 2.34 1.39 -7.26
C TYR A 21 3.70 0.77 -6.89
N GLY A 22 4.70 1.02 -7.72
CA GLY A 22 6.10 0.70 -7.44
C GLY A 22 6.52 -0.71 -7.85
N ASN A 23 7.68 -1.13 -7.32
CA ASN A 23 8.36 -2.36 -7.78
C ASN A 23 7.57 -3.64 -7.50
N GLN A 24 6.77 -3.68 -6.44
CA GLN A 24 5.94 -4.85 -6.13
C GLN A 24 4.87 -5.06 -7.21
N ILE A 25 4.27 -3.99 -7.69
CA ILE A 25 3.24 -4.05 -8.74
C ILE A 25 3.87 -4.39 -10.09
N ARG A 26 5.08 -3.88 -10.37
CA ARG A 26 5.85 -4.31 -11.55
C ARG A 26 6.09 -5.82 -11.54
N LEU A 27 6.57 -6.37 -10.42
CA LEU A 27 6.81 -7.81 -10.27
C LEU A 27 5.53 -8.63 -10.35
N LEU A 28 4.41 -8.12 -9.80
CA LEU A 28 3.09 -8.75 -9.91
C LEU A 28 2.66 -8.88 -11.38
N ALA A 29 2.75 -7.79 -12.14
CA ALA A 29 2.40 -7.77 -13.56
C ALA A 29 3.26 -8.71 -14.40
N GLU A 30 4.57 -8.71 -14.17
CA GLU A 30 5.52 -9.61 -14.88
C GLU A 30 5.27 -11.08 -14.51
N SER A 31 4.98 -11.37 -13.24
CA SER A 31 4.62 -12.73 -12.81
C SER A 31 3.31 -13.20 -13.43
N LEU A 32 2.31 -12.31 -13.51
CA LEU A 32 1.04 -12.63 -14.18
C LEU A 32 1.24 -12.88 -15.68
N LYS A 33 2.03 -12.05 -16.35
CA LYS A 33 2.38 -12.25 -17.77
C LYS A 33 3.04 -13.61 -18.01
N ALA A 34 3.96 -14.02 -17.13
CA ALA A 34 4.59 -15.34 -17.18
C ALA A 34 3.55 -16.47 -17.00
N ARG A 35 2.61 -16.35 -16.05
CA ARG A 35 1.53 -17.34 -15.85
C ARG A 35 0.54 -17.41 -17.01
N ILE A 36 0.32 -16.31 -17.73
CA ILE A 36 -0.48 -16.31 -18.96
C ILE A 36 0.25 -17.07 -20.06
N ALA A 37 1.57 -16.84 -20.26
CA ALA A 37 2.37 -17.59 -21.22
C ALA A 37 2.36 -19.11 -20.92
N GLU A 38 2.51 -19.49 -19.64
CA GLU A 38 2.39 -20.88 -19.19
C GLU A 38 1.02 -21.49 -19.58
N ASN A 39 -0.06 -20.77 -19.31
CA ASN A 39 -1.43 -21.21 -19.61
C ASN A 39 -1.69 -21.37 -21.12
N LEU A 40 -1.01 -20.58 -21.95
CA LEU A 40 -1.05 -20.68 -23.41
C LEU A 40 -0.13 -21.77 -23.98
N GLY A 41 0.62 -22.50 -23.13
CA GLY A 41 1.55 -23.53 -23.54
C GLY A 41 2.84 -22.99 -24.17
N LEU A 42 3.18 -21.73 -23.88
CA LEU A 42 4.41 -21.07 -24.32
C LEU A 42 5.51 -21.20 -23.27
N ASP A 43 6.77 -21.07 -23.71
CA ASP A 43 7.90 -20.96 -22.77
C ASP A 43 7.72 -19.73 -21.85
N PHE A 44 7.96 -19.93 -20.57
CA PHE A 44 7.83 -18.86 -19.58
C PHE A 44 8.92 -18.94 -18.51
N GLU A 45 9.26 -17.78 -17.96
CA GLU A 45 10.15 -17.66 -16.81
C GLU A 45 9.56 -16.64 -15.83
N LEU A 46 9.46 -17.03 -14.56
CA LEU A 46 9.04 -16.10 -13.52
C LEU A 46 10.18 -15.11 -13.22
N PRO A 47 9.87 -13.81 -13.09
CA PRO A 47 10.88 -12.81 -12.78
C PRO A 47 11.53 -13.08 -11.43
N GLU A 48 12.81 -12.73 -11.30
CA GLU A 48 13.52 -12.82 -10.02
C GLU A 48 12.79 -12.01 -8.95
N GLY A 49 12.52 -12.61 -7.80
CA GLY A 49 11.72 -12.00 -6.73
C GLY A 49 10.23 -11.88 -7.04
N GLY A 50 9.76 -12.44 -8.15
CA GLY A 50 8.35 -12.47 -8.54
C GLY A 50 7.45 -13.31 -7.64
N TYR A 51 6.17 -13.22 -7.89
CA TYR A 51 5.13 -13.90 -7.12
C TYR A 51 4.86 -15.30 -7.67
N LYS A 52 4.77 -16.29 -6.77
CA LYS A 52 4.56 -17.72 -7.13
C LYS A 52 3.20 -18.25 -6.70
N GLY A 53 2.36 -17.44 -6.08
CA GLY A 53 1.08 -17.88 -5.52
C GLY A 53 0.11 -18.39 -6.59
N ASP A 54 -0.68 -19.40 -6.24
CA ASP A 54 -1.64 -20.06 -7.14
C ASP A 54 -2.73 -19.12 -7.63
N TYR A 55 -3.04 -18.06 -6.88
CA TYR A 55 -3.98 -17.02 -7.30
C TYR A 55 -3.63 -16.39 -8.65
N LEU A 56 -2.33 -16.31 -9.00
CA LEU A 56 -1.89 -15.83 -10.32
C LEU A 56 -2.28 -16.78 -11.45
N ILE A 57 -2.34 -18.08 -11.17
CA ILE A 57 -2.81 -19.08 -12.13
C ILE A 57 -4.28 -18.87 -12.43
N ASP A 58 -5.08 -18.57 -11.40
CA ASP A 58 -6.50 -18.32 -11.57
C ASP A 58 -6.79 -17.02 -12.31
N ILE A 59 -6.04 -15.95 -11.99
CA ILE A 59 -6.09 -14.69 -12.76
C ILE A 59 -5.70 -14.91 -14.23
N ALA A 60 -4.64 -15.67 -14.49
CA ALA A 60 -4.20 -15.98 -15.84
C ALA A 60 -5.27 -16.74 -16.64
N LYS A 61 -5.92 -17.74 -16.02
CA LYS A 61 -7.03 -18.48 -16.64
C LYS A 61 -8.21 -17.57 -16.99
N GLU A 62 -8.57 -16.63 -16.09
CA GLU A 62 -9.65 -15.68 -16.34
C GLU A 62 -9.35 -14.78 -17.53
N ILE A 63 -8.14 -14.24 -17.60
CA ILE A 63 -7.69 -13.41 -18.74
C ILE A 63 -7.74 -14.22 -20.04
N VAL A 64 -7.15 -15.41 -20.07
CA VAL A 64 -7.09 -16.25 -21.27
C VAL A 64 -8.49 -16.66 -21.73
N SER A 65 -9.39 -17.01 -20.79
CA SER A 65 -10.78 -17.37 -21.12
C SER A 65 -11.62 -16.22 -21.68
N SER A 66 -11.31 -14.98 -21.27
CA SER A 66 -12.00 -13.78 -21.74
C SER A 66 -11.47 -13.23 -23.06
N SER A 67 -10.33 -13.74 -23.52
CA SER A 67 -9.62 -13.23 -24.70
C SER A 67 -9.16 -14.39 -25.59
N ASN A 68 -9.70 -14.49 -26.78
CA ASN A 68 -9.44 -15.60 -27.72
C ASN A 68 -8.09 -15.47 -28.51
N SER A 69 -7.02 -14.88 -27.94
CA SER A 69 -5.84 -14.55 -28.76
C SER A 69 -4.53 -14.57 -27.96
N ASN A 70 -3.47 -15.13 -28.57
CA ASN A 70 -2.09 -15.02 -28.08
C ASN A 70 -1.60 -13.56 -28.02
N SER A 71 -2.29 -12.63 -28.67
CA SER A 71 -2.01 -11.19 -28.63
C SER A 71 -2.19 -10.55 -27.24
N ILE A 72 -2.72 -11.28 -26.26
CA ILE A 72 -2.79 -10.80 -24.87
C ILE A 72 -1.39 -10.41 -24.35
N LEU A 73 -0.36 -11.18 -24.71
CA LEU A 73 1.01 -10.94 -24.28
C LEU A 73 1.65 -9.69 -24.89
N ASP A 74 1.04 -9.11 -25.93
CA ASP A 74 1.48 -7.85 -26.56
C ASP A 74 1.02 -6.61 -25.80
N ASN A 75 0.12 -6.77 -24.82
CA ASN A 75 -0.33 -5.66 -23.99
C ASN A 75 0.80 -5.10 -23.12
N ASP A 76 0.67 -3.82 -22.80
CA ASP A 76 1.55 -3.11 -21.90
C ASP A 76 1.47 -3.68 -20.47
N ARG A 77 2.52 -3.44 -19.69
CA ARG A 77 2.59 -3.87 -18.28
C ARG A 77 1.39 -3.38 -17.46
N SER A 78 0.91 -2.17 -17.73
CA SER A 78 -0.25 -1.59 -17.04
C SER A 78 -1.50 -2.45 -17.17
N PHE A 79 -1.75 -3.06 -18.32
CA PHE A 79 -2.86 -3.99 -18.51
C PHE A 79 -2.82 -5.14 -17.49
N PHE A 80 -1.67 -5.77 -17.31
CA PHE A 80 -1.52 -6.90 -16.38
C PHE A 80 -1.61 -6.46 -14.92
N SER A 81 -1.00 -5.31 -14.58
CA SER A 81 -1.08 -4.78 -13.22
C SER A 81 -2.49 -4.37 -12.83
N ASP A 82 -3.16 -3.62 -13.69
CA ASP A 82 -4.49 -3.09 -13.41
C ASP A 82 -5.51 -4.24 -13.30
N PHE A 83 -5.40 -5.26 -14.17
CA PHE A 83 -6.25 -6.45 -14.07
C PHE A 83 -6.00 -7.23 -12.76
N ALA A 84 -4.73 -7.47 -12.41
CA ALA A 84 -4.38 -8.18 -11.19
C ALA A 84 -4.85 -7.43 -9.93
N ILE A 85 -4.66 -6.11 -9.90
CA ILE A 85 -5.10 -5.26 -8.78
C ILE A 85 -6.62 -5.31 -8.62
N GLU A 86 -7.36 -5.16 -9.71
CA GLU A 86 -8.82 -5.17 -9.66
C GLU A 86 -9.38 -6.55 -9.25
N TYR A 87 -8.78 -7.64 -9.76
CA TYR A 87 -9.11 -9.00 -9.34
C TYR A 87 -8.86 -9.20 -7.84
N LEU A 88 -7.65 -8.91 -7.38
CA LEU A 88 -7.27 -9.09 -5.98
C LEU A 88 -8.10 -8.19 -5.04
N LYS A 89 -8.43 -6.98 -5.46
CA LYS A 89 -9.32 -6.09 -4.70
C LYS A 89 -10.71 -6.71 -4.52
N LYS A 90 -11.28 -7.33 -5.57
CA LYS A 90 -12.58 -8.02 -5.47
C LYS A 90 -12.51 -9.17 -4.47
N GLU A 91 -11.46 -10.00 -4.52
CA GLU A 91 -11.27 -11.09 -3.57
C GLU A 91 -11.09 -10.57 -2.14
N ILE A 92 -10.27 -9.53 -1.92
CA ILE A 92 -10.10 -8.89 -0.60
C ILE A 92 -11.43 -8.37 -0.06
N ILE A 93 -12.25 -7.73 -0.89
CA ILE A 93 -13.58 -7.22 -0.49
C ILE A 93 -14.49 -8.39 -0.07
N LYS A 94 -14.44 -9.49 -0.79
CA LYS A 94 -15.24 -10.69 -0.51
C LYS A 94 -14.82 -11.31 0.83
N ASP A 95 -13.52 -11.55 1.03
CA ASP A 95 -12.99 -12.12 2.27
C ASP A 95 -13.30 -11.23 3.48
N LEU A 96 -13.13 -9.92 3.35
CA LEU A 96 -13.44 -8.97 4.42
C LEU A 96 -14.94 -8.94 4.75
N LYS A 97 -15.80 -9.12 3.76
CA LYS A 97 -17.25 -9.20 3.97
C LYS A 97 -17.65 -10.42 4.80
N GLU A 98 -16.97 -11.55 4.65
CA GLU A 98 -17.18 -12.74 5.48
C GLU A 98 -16.86 -12.48 6.96
N LEU A 99 -15.93 -11.56 7.24
CA LEU A 99 -15.60 -11.06 8.58
C LEU A 99 -16.49 -9.90 9.06
N ASP A 100 -17.54 -9.55 8.33
CA ASP A 100 -18.36 -8.35 8.59
C ASP A 100 -17.53 -7.05 8.64
N ILE A 101 -16.50 -6.99 7.79
CA ILE A 101 -15.64 -5.81 7.60
C ILE A 101 -15.95 -5.21 6.22
N SER A 102 -16.19 -3.91 6.20
CA SER A 102 -16.35 -3.14 4.96
C SER A 102 -15.59 -1.84 5.05
N PHE A 103 -15.17 -1.31 3.91
CA PHE A 103 -14.56 0.01 3.79
C PHE A 103 -15.44 0.93 2.96
N ASP A 104 -15.45 2.21 3.33
CA ASP A 104 -16.22 3.24 2.66
C ASP A 104 -15.39 3.90 1.53
N SER A 105 -14.06 3.83 1.63
CA SER A 105 -13.08 4.36 0.69
C SER A 105 -11.95 3.35 0.44
N TRP A 106 -11.54 3.24 -0.83
CA TRP A 106 -10.39 2.47 -1.30
C TRP A 106 -9.41 3.44 -1.93
N TYR A 107 -8.39 3.82 -1.18
CA TYR A 107 -7.43 4.85 -1.57
C TYR A 107 -6.32 4.23 -2.43
N SER A 108 -6.31 4.52 -3.71
CA SER A 108 -5.25 4.10 -4.65
C SER A 108 -4.03 5.00 -4.48
N GLU A 109 -2.86 4.42 -4.17
CA GLU A 109 -1.59 5.13 -4.14
C GLU A 109 -1.23 5.66 -5.53
N LYS A 110 -1.40 4.82 -6.57
CA LYS A 110 -1.14 5.21 -7.95
C LYS A 110 -1.94 6.46 -8.33
N GLU A 111 -3.26 6.37 -8.24
CA GLU A 111 -4.17 7.42 -8.71
C GLU A 111 -4.05 8.71 -7.86
N LYS A 112 -4.02 8.57 -6.53
CA LYS A 112 -4.14 9.72 -5.63
C LYS A 112 -2.80 10.35 -5.27
N VAL A 113 -1.70 9.60 -5.34
CA VAL A 113 -0.38 10.09 -4.96
C VAL A 113 0.51 10.30 -6.17
N HIS A 114 0.62 9.31 -7.08
CA HIS A 114 1.59 9.36 -8.18
C HIS A 114 1.05 9.99 -9.47
N ASP A 115 -0.20 9.72 -9.83
CA ASP A 115 -0.83 10.26 -11.04
C ASP A 115 -1.48 11.64 -10.79
N SER A 116 -1.29 12.22 -9.60
CA SER A 116 -1.76 13.55 -9.20
C SER A 116 -0.61 14.50 -8.88
N ASP A 117 -0.92 15.77 -8.66
CA ASP A 117 0.06 16.78 -8.25
C ASP A 117 0.39 16.74 -6.75
N LEU A 118 -0.12 15.78 -5.99
CA LEU A 118 -0.04 15.74 -4.53
C LEU A 118 1.41 15.69 -4.01
N LEU A 119 2.28 14.89 -4.63
CA LEU A 119 3.70 14.83 -4.24
C LEU A 119 4.40 16.16 -4.48
N LEU A 120 4.11 16.83 -5.58
CA LEU A 120 4.68 18.15 -5.89
C LEU A 120 4.17 19.20 -4.90
N GLU A 121 2.88 19.21 -4.63
CA GLU A 121 2.25 20.13 -3.66
C GLU A 121 2.89 19.99 -2.28
N VAL A 122 2.97 18.78 -1.76
CA VAL A 122 3.55 18.51 -0.44
C VAL A 122 5.04 18.88 -0.40
N ARG A 123 5.79 18.58 -1.46
CA ARG A 123 7.19 18.99 -1.57
C ARG A 123 7.36 20.52 -1.48
N GLU A 124 6.53 21.28 -2.20
CA GLU A 124 6.59 22.74 -2.16
C GLU A 124 6.17 23.30 -0.78
N LEU A 125 5.23 22.65 -0.09
CA LEU A 125 4.89 23.00 1.29
C LEU A 125 6.04 22.73 2.26
N ILE A 126 6.72 21.59 2.15
CA ILE A 126 7.92 21.27 2.94
C ILE A 126 8.99 22.36 2.71
N LYS A 127 9.21 22.74 1.45
CA LYS A 127 10.17 23.78 1.07
C LYS A 127 9.80 25.15 1.62
N ALA A 128 8.54 25.55 1.50
CA ALA A 128 8.02 26.83 2.00
C ALA A 128 8.17 26.97 3.52
N ASN A 129 8.11 25.85 4.25
CA ASN A 129 8.33 25.80 5.70
C ASN A 129 9.80 25.59 6.09
N ASN A 130 10.75 25.81 5.17
CA ASN A 130 12.20 25.63 5.36
C ASN A 130 12.61 24.21 5.81
N GLY A 131 11.75 23.22 5.55
CA GLY A 131 11.96 21.82 5.94
C GLY A 131 12.70 20.97 4.91
N LEU A 132 13.07 21.52 3.75
CA LEU A 132 13.72 20.81 2.65
C LEU A 132 15.20 21.22 2.52
N TYR A 133 16.09 20.24 2.33
CA TYR A 133 17.48 20.49 1.94
C TYR A 133 18.00 19.37 1.04
N GLU A 134 19.09 19.65 0.32
CA GLU A 134 19.78 18.68 -0.53
C GLU A 134 21.05 18.17 0.15
N LYS A 135 21.24 16.86 0.12
CA LYS A 135 22.46 16.18 0.56
C LYS A 135 22.68 14.94 -0.30
N GLU A 136 23.91 14.74 -0.79
CA GLU A 136 24.31 13.58 -1.60
C GLU A 136 23.40 13.36 -2.83
N ASN A 137 23.02 14.45 -3.51
CA ASN A 137 22.12 14.48 -4.66
C ASN A 137 20.71 13.90 -4.38
N ALA A 138 20.29 13.86 -3.13
CA ALA A 138 18.95 13.47 -2.69
C ALA A 138 18.28 14.64 -1.93
N GLU A 139 16.96 14.69 -1.93
CA GLU A 139 16.22 15.67 -1.11
C GLU A 139 15.84 15.05 0.23
N TRP A 140 16.09 15.80 1.29
CA TRP A 140 15.87 15.42 2.67
C TRP A 140 14.87 16.35 3.34
N ILE A 141 14.05 15.79 4.22
CA ILE A 141 13.15 16.54 5.10
C ILE A 141 13.75 16.64 6.50
N LYS A 142 13.73 17.84 7.08
CA LYS A 142 14.22 18.16 8.43
C LYS A 142 13.23 17.76 9.51
N THR A 143 13.02 16.47 9.70
CA THR A 143 12.14 15.97 10.76
C THR A 143 12.73 16.13 12.15
N SER A 144 14.06 16.18 12.27
CA SER A 144 14.76 16.40 13.54
C SER A 144 14.43 17.75 14.20
N ASP A 145 14.16 18.78 13.42
CA ASP A 145 13.75 20.10 13.92
C ASP A 145 12.31 20.09 14.48
N PHE A 146 11.52 19.04 14.22
CA PHE A 146 10.09 18.95 14.50
C PHE A 146 9.69 17.78 15.41
N GLY A 147 10.67 17.14 16.05
CA GLY A 147 10.41 16.14 17.10
C GLY A 147 10.74 14.68 16.72
N ASP A 148 11.44 14.46 15.61
CA ASP A 148 12.10 13.19 15.32
C ASP A 148 13.57 13.21 15.78
N ASN A 149 14.24 12.07 15.74
CA ASN A 149 15.66 11.98 16.06
C ASN A 149 16.55 12.27 14.85
N ASP A 150 16.05 12.00 13.64
CA ASP A 150 16.80 12.03 12.39
C ASP A 150 16.03 12.77 11.29
N ASP A 151 16.76 13.17 10.24
CA ASP A 151 16.20 13.62 8.97
C ASP A 151 16.11 12.45 7.99
N TRP A 152 15.22 12.57 7.01
CA TRP A 152 14.92 11.47 6.09
C TRP A 152 14.92 11.89 4.63
N VAL A 153 15.36 10.97 3.78
CA VAL A 153 15.27 11.16 2.32
C VAL A 153 13.80 11.07 1.89
N ILE A 154 13.34 12.08 1.16
CA ILE A 154 12.01 12.10 0.53
C ILE A 154 12.05 11.93 -0.98
N ARG A 155 13.17 12.30 -1.63
CA ARG A 155 13.43 12.06 -3.05
C ARG A 155 14.85 11.55 -3.25
N LYS A 156 14.98 10.44 -3.95
CA LYS A 156 16.25 9.76 -4.20
C LYS A 156 17.04 10.45 -5.30
N THR A 157 18.29 10.01 -5.49
CA THR A 157 19.20 10.48 -6.55
C THR A 157 18.69 10.23 -7.97
N ASP A 158 17.83 9.23 -8.16
CA ASP A 158 17.18 8.92 -9.43
C ASP A 158 15.89 9.74 -9.66
N ASN A 159 15.62 10.73 -8.81
CA ASN A 159 14.43 11.57 -8.79
C ASN A 159 13.11 10.83 -8.40
N THR A 160 13.16 9.59 -7.96
CA THR A 160 11.97 8.89 -7.47
C THR A 160 11.67 9.27 -6.01
N SER A 161 10.37 9.34 -5.67
CA SER A 161 9.94 9.51 -4.27
C SER A 161 10.28 8.29 -3.43
N THR A 162 10.47 8.50 -2.13
CA THR A 162 10.56 7.41 -1.17
C THR A 162 9.17 7.01 -0.67
N TYR A 163 9.04 5.82 -0.08
CA TYR A 163 7.80 5.41 0.61
C TYR A 163 7.41 6.42 1.69
N PHE A 164 8.40 7.02 2.36
CA PHE A 164 8.14 8.02 3.38
C PHE A 164 7.50 9.29 2.81
N MET A 165 7.94 9.75 1.64
CA MET A 165 7.30 10.87 0.95
C MET A 165 5.85 10.55 0.57
N ASN A 166 5.57 9.32 0.13
CA ASN A 166 4.22 8.88 -0.19
C ASN A 166 3.33 8.88 1.07
N ASP A 167 3.87 8.42 2.22
CA ASP A 167 3.18 8.46 3.50
C ASP A 167 2.87 9.89 3.96
N ILE A 168 3.82 10.82 3.81
CA ILE A 168 3.60 12.24 4.11
C ILE A 168 2.46 12.79 3.24
N ALA A 169 2.51 12.53 1.94
CA ALA A 169 1.51 13.00 0.99
C ALA A 169 0.11 12.45 1.33
N TYR A 170 0.00 11.16 1.58
CA TYR A 170 -1.25 10.51 1.97
C TYR A 170 -1.84 11.09 3.26
N HIS A 171 -1.00 11.33 4.28
CA HIS A 171 -1.49 11.91 5.53
C HIS A 171 -1.87 13.38 5.38
N HIS A 172 -1.12 14.16 4.59
CA HIS A 172 -1.50 15.53 4.25
C HIS A 172 -2.86 15.56 3.54
N ASP A 173 -3.11 14.65 2.59
CA ASP A 173 -4.42 14.54 1.93
C ASP A 173 -5.55 14.24 2.93
N LYS A 174 -5.34 13.40 3.94
CA LYS A 174 -6.34 13.18 5.00
C LYS A 174 -6.70 14.48 5.73
N TYR A 175 -5.73 15.32 6.04
CA TYR A 175 -5.99 16.64 6.65
C TYR A 175 -6.77 17.56 5.70
N ARG A 176 -6.42 17.58 4.40
CA ARG A 176 -7.13 18.37 3.39
C ARG A 176 -8.61 17.99 3.28
N ARG A 177 -8.94 16.73 3.48
CA ARG A 177 -10.33 16.24 3.47
C ARG A 177 -11.14 16.68 4.69
N GLY A 178 -10.52 17.35 5.66
CA GLY A 178 -11.22 18.07 6.75
C GLY A 178 -11.73 17.17 7.87
N PHE A 179 -11.16 16.00 8.10
CA PHE A 179 -11.53 15.16 9.24
C PHE A 179 -11.12 15.80 10.58
N ASP A 180 -11.99 15.69 11.59
CA ASP A 180 -11.71 16.12 12.96
C ASP A 180 -10.81 15.14 13.70
N LEU A 181 -10.84 13.88 13.32
CA LEU A 181 -10.03 12.81 13.89
C LEU A 181 -9.57 11.85 12.80
N ILE A 182 -8.28 11.65 12.71
CA ILE A 182 -7.60 10.70 11.79
C ILE A 182 -7.01 9.59 12.64
N VAL A 183 -7.48 8.36 12.46
CA VAL A 183 -7.01 7.18 13.21
C VAL A 183 -6.34 6.21 12.26
N ASN A 184 -5.03 6.04 12.43
CA ASN A 184 -4.26 5.02 11.71
C ASN A 184 -4.19 3.74 12.54
N ILE A 185 -4.50 2.61 11.91
CA ILE A 185 -4.38 1.28 12.53
C ILE A 185 -3.22 0.56 11.84
N TRP A 186 -2.11 0.40 12.55
CA TRP A 186 -0.87 -0.13 12.01
C TRP A 186 -0.40 -1.39 12.73
N GLY A 187 0.41 -2.20 12.07
CA GLY A 187 1.18 -3.25 12.74
C GLY A 187 2.23 -2.66 13.69
N ALA A 188 2.58 -3.41 14.72
CA ALA A 188 3.55 -2.96 15.73
C ALA A 188 4.96 -2.69 15.17
N ASP A 189 5.30 -3.28 14.03
CA ASP A 189 6.54 -3.03 13.27
C ASP A 189 6.66 -1.60 12.75
N HIS A 190 5.54 -0.88 12.61
CA HIS A 190 5.52 0.53 12.21
C HIS A 190 5.70 1.53 13.37
N HIS A 191 5.96 1.07 14.60
CA HIS A 191 6.12 1.95 15.77
C HIS A 191 7.15 3.07 15.54
N SER A 192 8.31 2.75 14.95
CA SER A 192 9.37 3.73 14.66
C SER A 192 8.99 4.78 13.62
N HIS A 193 7.95 4.53 12.81
CA HIS A 193 7.49 5.46 11.79
C HIS A 193 6.62 6.60 12.36
N ILE A 194 6.07 6.41 13.57
CA ILE A 194 5.14 7.39 14.17
C ILE A 194 5.84 8.73 14.44
N ALA A 195 7.05 8.70 15.00
CA ALA A 195 7.79 9.92 15.33
C ALA A 195 8.05 10.77 14.09
N ARG A 196 8.63 10.17 13.04
CA ARG A 196 8.95 10.88 11.80
C ARG A 196 7.72 11.40 11.05
N LEU A 197 6.59 10.65 11.08
CA LEU A 197 5.36 11.11 10.45
C LEU A 197 4.74 12.27 11.23
N ASN A 198 4.71 12.20 12.57
CA ASN A 198 4.27 13.33 13.40
C ASN A 198 5.13 14.57 13.17
N ALA A 199 6.47 14.42 13.10
CA ALA A 199 7.38 15.52 12.80
C ALA A 199 7.09 16.14 11.44
N SER A 200 6.82 15.31 10.41
CA SER A 200 6.45 15.80 9.07
C SER A 200 5.11 16.54 9.09
N MET A 201 4.11 16.03 9.80
CA MET A 201 2.80 16.70 9.91
C MET A 201 2.91 18.01 10.69
N ASN A 202 3.76 18.08 11.73
CA ASN A 202 4.08 19.30 12.47
C ASN A 202 4.75 20.35 11.57
N LEU A 203 5.75 19.95 10.80
CA LEU A 203 6.42 20.79 9.80
C LEU A 203 5.42 21.37 8.78
N LEU A 204 4.42 20.59 8.36
CA LEU A 204 3.34 21.03 7.48
C LEU A 204 2.25 21.83 8.21
N SER A 205 2.45 22.19 9.48
CA SER A 205 1.52 22.98 10.31
C SER A 205 0.16 22.30 10.51
N ASN A 206 0.11 20.97 10.45
CA ASN A 206 -1.09 20.19 10.73
C ASN A 206 -1.29 20.00 12.24
N ASP A 207 -2.53 19.99 12.69
CA ASP A 207 -2.87 19.78 14.11
C ASP A 207 -2.68 18.30 14.50
N LEU A 208 -1.60 18.00 15.22
CA LEU A 208 -1.28 16.65 15.71
C LEU A 208 -2.32 16.07 16.67
N ASN A 209 -3.17 16.89 17.29
CA ASN A 209 -4.23 16.38 18.14
C ASN A 209 -5.26 15.57 17.35
N LYS A 210 -5.41 15.84 16.07
CA LYS A 210 -6.30 15.13 15.15
C LYS A 210 -5.73 13.77 14.73
N LEU A 211 -4.42 13.54 14.81
CA LEU A 211 -3.76 12.33 14.32
C LEU A 211 -3.52 11.34 15.46
N LYS A 212 -4.06 10.14 15.33
CA LYS A 212 -3.92 9.05 16.31
C LYS A 212 -3.43 7.79 15.65
N PHE A 213 -2.61 7.03 16.38
CA PHE A 213 -2.09 5.74 15.96
C PHE A 213 -2.55 4.65 16.92
N VAL A 214 -3.06 3.56 16.39
CA VAL A 214 -3.37 2.35 17.12
C VAL A 214 -2.49 1.24 16.58
N LEU A 215 -1.55 0.78 17.40
CA LEU A 215 -0.64 -0.30 17.05
C LEU A 215 -1.26 -1.65 17.43
N ILE A 216 -1.32 -2.55 16.47
CA ILE A 216 -1.81 -3.92 16.65
C ILE A 216 -0.62 -4.87 16.62
N GLN A 217 -0.50 -5.72 17.63
CA GLN A 217 0.53 -6.75 17.69
C GLN A 217 0.29 -7.82 16.63
N PHE A 218 1.37 -8.46 16.19
CA PHE A 218 1.29 -9.56 15.25
C PHE A 218 0.48 -10.72 15.82
N VAL A 219 -0.41 -11.26 15.00
CA VAL A 219 -1.10 -12.52 15.28
C VAL A 219 -0.20 -13.65 14.81
N ARG A 220 0.08 -14.61 15.73
CA ARG A 220 0.81 -15.83 15.42
C ARG A 220 -0.18 -16.94 15.11
N LEU A 221 0.00 -17.60 13.98
CA LEU A 221 -0.75 -18.81 13.67
C LEU A 221 0.05 -20.02 14.16
N ILE A 222 -0.60 -20.88 14.94
CA ILE A 222 0.01 -22.11 15.47
C ILE A 222 -0.77 -23.29 14.90
N LYS A 223 -0.07 -24.20 14.23
CA LYS A 223 -0.61 -25.48 13.77
C LYS A 223 0.23 -26.62 14.37
N ASP A 224 -0.41 -27.58 15.00
CA ASP A 224 0.26 -28.72 15.66
C ASP A 224 1.36 -28.30 16.63
N GLY A 225 1.16 -27.21 17.39
CA GLY A 225 2.08 -26.66 18.36
C GLY A 225 3.30 -25.93 17.77
N LYS A 226 3.36 -25.68 16.45
CA LYS A 226 4.43 -24.98 15.77
C LYS A 226 3.92 -23.72 15.08
N ASP A 227 4.77 -22.70 15.03
CA ASP A 227 4.47 -21.49 14.26
C ASP A 227 4.36 -21.80 12.77
N VAL A 228 3.30 -21.31 12.14
CA VAL A 228 3.15 -21.34 10.69
C VAL A 228 3.95 -20.20 10.09
N SER A 229 5.04 -20.52 9.39
CA SER A 229 5.80 -19.54 8.63
C SER A 229 5.05 -19.17 7.35
N MET A 230 4.79 -17.87 7.16
CA MET A 230 4.12 -17.36 5.97
C MET A 230 5.07 -16.54 5.11
N SER A 231 5.06 -16.79 3.80
CA SER A 231 5.84 -16.02 2.83
C SER A 231 5.07 -15.86 1.53
N LYS A 232 4.70 -14.63 1.21
CA LYS A 232 4.01 -14.29 -0.06
C LYS A 232 4.83 -14.68 -1.29
N ARG A 233 6.16 -14.55 -1.21
CA ARG A 233 7.07 -14.85 -2.34
C ARG A 233 7.23 -16.35 -2.59
N SER A 234 7.19 -17.17 -1.55
CA SER A 234 7.27 -18.63 -1.69
C SER A 234 5.92 -19.29 -1.99
N GLY A 235 4.81 -18.54 -1.93
CA GLY A 235 3.45 -19.08 -2.08
C GLY A 235 2.95 -19.85 -0.85
N SER A 236 3.70 -19.83 0.26
CA SER A 236 3.31 -20.48 1.51
C SER A 236 2.67 -19.45 2.45
N TYR A 237 1.36 -19.40 2.51
CA TYR A 237 0.60 -18.53 3.40
C TYR A 237 -0.76 -19.17 3.70
N THR A 238 -1.31 -18.80 4.85
CA THR A 238 -2.68 -19.15 5.23
C THR A 238 -3.56 -17.93 4.93
N THR A 239 -4.60 -18.13 4.16
CA THR A 239 -5.55 -17.07 3.82
C THR A 239 -6.54 -16.84 4.97
N ILE A 240 -7.23 -15.70 4.95
CA ILE A 240 -8.36 -15.45 5.85
C ILE A 240 -9.43 -16.55 5.65
N LYS A 241 -9.67 -16.95 4.42
CA LYS A 241 -10.61 -18.02 4.09
C LYS A 241 -10.22 -19.35 4.75
N ASP A 242 -8.93 -19.74 4.69
CA ASP A 242 -8.46 -20.97 5.35
C ASP A 242 -8.62 -20.94 6.88
N MET A 243 -8.81 -19.76 7.47
CA MET A 243 -9.05 -19.60 8.91
C MET A 243 -10.54 -19.57 9.26
N LEU A 244 -11.42 -19.35 8.29
CA LEU A 244 -12.88 -19.30 8.49
C LEU A 244 -13.53 -20.65 8.24
N ASP A 245 -12.93 -21.51 7.42
CA ASP A 245 -13.35 -22.91 7.17
C ASP A 245 -12.89 -23.83 8.31
#